data_ce2bad330755289a9193111316c63267
#
_entry.id   ce2bad330755289a9193111316c63267
#
_cell.length_a   1.000
_cell.length_b   1.000
_cell.length_c   1.000
_cell.angle_alpha   90.00
_cell.angle_beta   90.00
_cell.angle_gamma   90.00
#
_symmetry.space_group_name_H-M   'P 1'
#
loop_
_entity.id
_entity.type
_entity.pdbx_description
1 polymer ?
#
loop_
_entity_poly.entity_id
_entity_poly.type
_entity_poly.pdbx_seq_one_letter_code
_entity_poly.pdbx_strand_id
1 'polypeptide(L)'
;MDGDPGHIPVMLAEVLEVLQPQHGEVYVDLTAGRGGHAEAVARVLGPTGRVVLFDLDASNLAFARERILAVGGPSVDCVHGSFASVGRELERLGVAADMVLADLGFASNQVDAPARGLSFMRDGPLDMRLNPDSGMTAAEFVASASERELADAIQRFGEEPMARRIAAKITASRSKAPILTTAQLADLVREAYGSRAHASRMHPATKTFQALRIAVNDELGALDALLDSIQRAARRTHEGQPSWMAAGSRAAVIGFHSLEDRMVKQSFAELRKAGLAREIRSGAVVCSEREAAENPRARSAKLRAVMVDGPAADGSAREATPAIGDLGRR
;
A
#
# COMPACT_ATOMS: atom_id res chain seq x y z
N MET A 1 -4.12 -25.76 -16.37
CA MET A 1 -4.26 -24.58 -15.48
C MET A 1 -3.00 -24.55 -14.65
N ASP A 2 -1.97 -23.91 -15.20
CA ASP A 2 -0.70 -23.75 -14.50
C ASP A 2 -0.92 -22.71 -13.41
N GLY A 3 -1.08 -23.19 -12.18
CA GLY A 3 -1.16 -22.35 -11.00
C GLY A 3 0.15 -21.57 -10.90
N ASP A 4 0.02 -20.24 -10.89
CA ASP A 4 1.11 -19.35 -10.50
C ASP A 4 1.68 -19.87 -9.17
N PRO A 5 2.97 -20.32 -9.12
CA PRO A 5 3.52 -20.93 -7.92
C PRO A 5 3.62 -19.85 -6.84
N GLY A 6 2.49 -19.68 -6.09
CA GLY A 6 2.48 -19.18 -4.74
C GLY A 6 3.06 -17.79 -4.54
N HIS A 7 2.39 -16.74 -5.06
CA HIS A 7 2.56 -15.43 -4.45
C HIS A 7 1.98 -15.48 -3.03
N ILE A 8 2.85 -15.59 -2.02
CA ILE A 8 2.46 -15.50 -0.61
C ILE A 8 2.24 -14.01 -0.32
N PRO A 9 1.01 -13.60 0.10
CA PRO A 9 0.75 -12.23 0.51
C PRO A 9 1.69 -11.83 1.66
N VAL A 10 2.19 -10.60 1.63
CA VAL A 10 3.09 -10.10 2.67
C VAL A 10 2.36 -10.01 4.02
N MET A 11 2.94 -10.56 5.07
CA MET A 11 2.42 -10.49 6.45
C MET A 11 0.98 -11.01 6.57
N LEU A 12 0.62 -12.07 5.83
CA LEU A 12 -0.74 -12.61 5.82
C LEU A 12 -1.23 -13.01 7.21
N ALA A 13 -0.40 -13.67 8.00
CA ALA A 13 -0.76 -14.09 9.35
C ALA A 13 -1.03 -12.90 10.27
N GLU A 14 -0.17 -11.89 10.21
CA GLU A 14 -0.29 -10.66 10.99
C GLU A 14 -1.52 -9.83 10.56
N VAL A 15 -1.82 -9.79 9.26
CA VAL A 15 -3.03 -9.15 8.73
C VAL A 15 -4.28 -9.83 9.27
N LEU A 16 -4.37 -11.15 9.23
CA LEU A 16 -5.51 -11.89 9.78
C LEU A 16 -5.62 -11.71 11.29
N GLU A 17 -4.49 -11.64 12.01
CA GLU A 17 -4.46 -11.40 13.44
C GLU A 17 -4.99 -10.01 13.83
N VAL A 18 -4.67 -8.95 13.08
CA VAL A 18 -5.15 -7.60 13.40
C VAL A 18 -6.55 -7.34 12.87
N LEU A 19 -6.93 -7.90 11.74
CA LEU A 19 -8.27 -7.74 11.18
C LEU A 19 -9.31 -8.65 11.85
N GLN A 20 -8.93 -9.83 12.34
CA GLN A 20 -9.82 -10.79 13.00
C GLN A 20 -11.15 -10.96 12.26
N PRO A 21 -11.14 -11.36 10.97
CA PRO A 21 -12.36 -11.44 10.18
C PRO A 21 -13.39 -12.36 10.84
N GLN A 22 -14.67 -11.95 10.77
CA GLN A 22 -15.80 -12.71 11.27
C GLN A 22 -16.77 -13.04 10.16
N HIS A 23 -17.58 -14.06 10.36
CA HIS A 23 -18.60 -14.46 9.42
C HIS A 23 -19.60 -13.31 9.16
N GLY A 24 -19.88 -13.02 7.90
CA GLY A 24 -20.88 -12.01 7.49
C GLY A 24 -20.38 -10.56 7.45
N GLU A 25 -19.13 -10.30 7.84
CA GLU A 25 -18.55 -8.94 7.80
C GLU A 25 -18.25 -8.46 6.37
N VAL A 26 -18.03 -7.14 6.27
CA VAL A 26 -17.65 -6.43 5.04
C VAL A 26 -16.14 -6.14 5.08
N TYR A 27 -15.42 -6.71 4.13
CA TYR A 27 -13.99 -6.46 3.94
C TYR A 27 -13.73 -5.60 2.72
N VAL A 28 -12.90 -4.59 2.88
CA VAL A 28 -12.44 -3.71 1.80
C VAL A 28 -10.94 -3.87 1.61
N ASP A 29 -10.55 -4.40 0.46
CA ASP A 29 -9.15 -4.50 0.03
C ASP A 29 -8.86 -3.35 -0.93
N LEU A 30 -8.06 -2.39 -0.48
CA LEU A 30 -7.74 -1.17 -1.22
C LEU A 30 -6.64 -1.35 -2.26
N THR A 31 -6.00 -2.52 -2.25
CA THR A 31 -4.82 -2.87 -3.04
C THR A 31 -4.89 -4.35 -3.41
N ALA A 32 -5.98 -4.74 -4.06
CA ALA A 32 -6.36 -6.14 -4.24
C ALA A 32 -5.26 -7.02 -4.87
N GLY A 33 -4.46 -6.46 -5.79
CA GLY A 33 -3.45 -7.22 -6.51
C GLY A 33 -4.05 -8.50 -7.09
N ARG A 34 -3.41 -9.63 -6.83
CA ARG A 34 -3.90 -10.95 -7.25
C ARG A 34 -4.84 -11.61 -6.21
N GLY A 35 -5.36 -10.84 -5.25
CA GLY A 35 -6.38 -11.29 -4.29
C GLY A 35 -5.89 -12.20 -3.17
N GLY A 36 -4.60 -12.19 -2.86
CA GLY A 36 -4.05 -13.12 -1.85
C GLY A 36 -4.60 -12.88 -0.44
N HIS A 37 -4.59 -11.65 0.04
CA HIS A 37 -5.21 -11.27 1.31
C HIS A 37 -6.74 -11.45 1.25
N ALA A 38 -7.35 -10.98 0.16
CA ALA A 38 -8.79 -11.04 -0.01
C ALA A 38 -9.34 -12.47 -0.03
N GLU A 39 -8.64 -13.43 -0.64
CA GLU A 39 -9.00 -14.84 -0.60
C GLU A 39 -8.96 -15.40 0.83
N ALA A 40 -7.89 -15.10 1.57
CA ALA A 40 -7.76 -15.60 2.94
C ALA A 40 -8.86 -15.05 3.86
N VAL A 41 -9.21 -13.78 3.73
CA VAL A 41 -10.32 -13.16 4.46
C VAL A 41 -11.66 -13.74 3.99
N ALA A 42 -11.90 -13.87 2.68
CA ALA A 42 -13.14 -14.38 2.10
C ALA A 42 -13.52 -15.78 2.62
N ARG A 43 -12.51 -16.65 2.85
CA ARG A 43 -12.73 -17.99 3.43
C ARG A 43 -13.35 -17.94 4.83
N VAL A 44 -13.09 -16.88 5.59
CA VAL A 44 -13.67 -16.69 6.93
C VAL A 44 -15.03 -16.00 6.86
N LEU A 45 -15.21 -15.03 5.95
CA LEU A 45 -16.45 -14.27 5.84
C LEU A 45 -17.65 -15.14 5.49
N GLY A 46 -17.45 -16.20 4.69
CA GLY A 46 -18.53 -17.07 4.24
C GLY A 46 -19.54 -16.37 3.30
N PRO A 47 -20.65 -17.05 2.96
CA PRO A 47 -21.56 -16.61 1.91
C PRO A 47 -22.40 -15.35 2.24
N THR A 48 -22.49 -14.98 3.51
CA THR A 48 -23.19 -13.77 3.94
C THR A 48 -22.30 -12.54 4.02
N GLY A 49 -20.97 -12.74 3.88
CA GLY A 49 -20.00 -11.65 3.86
C GLY A 49 -19.98 -10.88 2.54
N ARG A 50 -19.26 -9.80 2.52
CA ARG A 50 -19.06 -8.97 1.32
C ARG A 50 -17.59 -8.55 1.22
N VAL A 51 -17.03 -8.59 0.01
CA VAL A 51 -15.69 -8.12 -0.30
C VAL A 51 -15.78 -7.00 -1.32
N VAL A 52 -15.11 -5.89 -1.08
CA VAL A 52 -14.95 -4.79 -2.04
C VAL A 52 -13.47 -4.68 -2.38
N LEU A 53 -13.14 -4.84 -3.66
CA LEU A 53 -11.78 -4.82 -4.18
C LEU A 53 -11.49 -3.52 -4.90
N PHE A 54 -10.38 -2.88 -4.56
CA PHE A 54 -9.82 -1.74 -5.30
C PHE A 54 -8.48 -2.14 -5.91
N ASP A 55 -8.26 -1.78 -7.16
CA ASP A 55 -6.93 -1.81 -7.80
C ASP A 55 -6.88 -0.83 -8.96
N LEU A 56 -5.70 -0.31 -9.26
CA LEU A 56 -5.42 0.54 -10.43
C LEU A 56 -5.29 -0.29 -11.71
N ASP A 57 -5.04 -1.60 -11.60
CA ASP A 57 -4.87 -2.53 -12.70
C ASP A 57 -6.11 -3.42 -12.84
N ALA A 58 -6.86 -3.21 -13.92
CA ALA A 58 -8.09 -3.96 -14.19
C ALA A 58 -7.85 -5.47 -14.30
N SER A 59 -6.66 -5.89 -14.75
CA SER A 59 -6.31 -7.30 -14.87
C SER A 59 -6.13 -7.97 -13.50
N ASN A 60 -5.59 -7.24 -12.52
CA ASN A 60 -5.51 -7.68 -11.13
C ASN A 60 -6.91 -7.86 -10.54
N LEU A 61 -7.81 -6.88 -10.73
CA LEU A 61 -9.18 -6.97 -10.23
C LEU A 61 -9.93 -8.18 -10.79
N ALA A 62 -9.83 -8.42 -12.10
CA ALA A 62 -10.46 -9.57 -12.73
C ALA A 62 -9.96 -10.87 -12.13
N PHE A 63 -8.64 -11.01 -11.97
CA PHE A 63 -8.03 -12.19 -11.38
C PHE A 63 -8.43 -12.39 -9.90
N ALA A 64 -8.36 -11.34 -9.10
CA ALA A 64 -8.73 -11.39 -7.68
C ALA A 64 -10.20 -11.77 -7.51
N ARG A 65 -11.09 -11.20 -8.32
CA ARG A 65 -12.52 -11.52 -8.32
C ARG A 65 -12.77 -13.01 -8.58
N GLU A 66 -12.17 -13.55 -9.64
CA GLU A 66 -12.33 -14.98 -9.97
C GLU A 66 -11.82 -15.88 -8.83
N ARG A 67 -10.70 -15.53 -8.25
CA ARG A 67 -10.10 -16.24 -7.12
C ARG A 67 -11.02 -16.28 -5.90
N ILE A 68 -11.67 -15.16 -5.55
CA ILE A 68 -12.59 -15.10 -4.42
C ILE A 68 -13.90 -15.86 -4.74
N LEU A 69 -14.42 -15.74 -5.94
CA LEU A 69 -15.62 -16.47 -6.37
C LEU A 69 -15.38 -17.99 -6.32
N ALA A 70 -14.18 -18.46 -6.64
CA ALA A 70 -13.82 -19.87 -6.57
C ALA A 70 -13.84 -20.45 -5.13
N VAL A 71 -13.75 -19.59 -4.11
CA VAL A 71 -13.88 -20.01 -2.70
C VAL A 71 -15.33 -20.38 -2.35
N GLY A 72 -16.33 -19.95 -3.17
CA GLY A 72 -17.75 -20.16 -2.88
C GLY A 72 -18.24 -19.36 -1.68
N GLY A 73 -17.62 -18.21 -1.43
CA GLY A 73 -17.80 -17.37 -0.24
C GLY A 73 -18.64 -16.11 -0.50
N PRO A 74 -18.15 -14.93 -0.06
CA PRO A 74 -18.89 -13.68 -0.02
C PRO A 74 -19.23 -13.13 -1.41
N SER A 75 -20.14 -12.14 -1.45
CA SER A 75 -20.32 -11.30 -2.63
C SER A 75 -19.10 -10.42 -2.89
N VAL A 76 -18.80 -10.11 -4.16
CA VAL A 76 -17.61 -9.37 -4.57
C VAL A 76 -17.98 -8.19 -5.44
N ASP A 77 -17.62 -6.99 -5.01
CA ASP A 77 -17.64 -5.76 -5.80
C ASP A 77 -16.22 -5.39 -6.22
N CYS A 78 -16.07 -4.87 -7.43
CA CYS A 78 -14.78 -4.40 -7.94
C CYS A 78 -14.86 -2.91 -8.29
N VAL A 79 -13.87 -2.16 -7.82
CA VAL A 79 -13.68 -0.74 -8.11
C VAL A 79 -12.34 -0.56 -8.82
N HIS A 80 -12.38 -0.32 -10.14
CA HIS A 80 -11.18 0.01 -10.91
C HIS A 80 -10.83 1.47 -10.68
N GLY A 81 -9.81 1.73 -9.86
CA GLY A 81 -9.38 3.08 -9.52
C GLY A 81 -8.55 3.17 -8.27
N SER A 82 -8.15 4.40 -7.94
CA SER A 82 -7.35 4.68 -6.75
C SER A 82 -8.17 4.55 -5.46
N PHE A 83 -7.56 3.97 -4.45
CA PHE A 83 -8.10 3.92 -3.08
C PHE A 83 -8.29 5.32 -2.46
N ALA A 84 -7.72 6.37 -3.03
CA ALA A 84 -8.00 7.76 -2.64
C ALA A 84 -9.51 8.10 -2.70
N SER A 85 -10.29 7.36 -3.51
CA SER A 85 -11.73 7.55 -3.67
C SER A 85 -12.60 6.66 -2.75
N VAL A 86 -12.01 5.91 -1.82
CA VAL A 86 -12.68 4.85 -1.05
C VAL A 86 -14.00 5.31 -0.42
N GLY A 87 -14.01 6.45 0.27
CA GLY A 87 -15.23 6.95 0.93
C GLY A 87 -16.38 7.16 -0.03
N ARG A 88 -16.13 7.84 -1.16
CA ARG A 88 -17.13 8.09 -2.19
C ARG A 88 -17.66 6.79 -2.82
N GLU A 89 -16.77 5.84 -3.11
CA GLU A 89 -17.17 4.58 -3.75
C GLU A 89 -17.97 3.69 -2.79
N LEU A 90 -17.59 3.62 -1.51
CA LEU A 90 -18.36 2.86 -0.52
C LEU A 90 -19.72 3.50 -0.21
N GLU A 91 -19.78 4.84 -0.15
CA GLU A 91 -21.07 5.55 -0.05
C GLU A 91 -21.98 5.25 -1.27
N ARG A 92 -21.41 5.24 -2.49
CA ARG A 92 -22.15 4.88 -3.72
C ARG A 92 -22.67 3.43 -3.70
N LEU A 93 -21.87 2.51 -3.13
CA LEU A 93 -22.25 1.10 -2.98
C LEU A 93 -23.23 0.86 -1.81
N GLY A 94 -23.47 1.88 -0.96
CA GLY A 94 -24.30 1.75 0.24
C GLY A 94 -23.67 0.79 1.28
N VAL A 95 -22.33 0.81 1.41
CA VAL A 95 -21.58 -0.16 2.23
C VAL A 95 -20.83 0.56 3.34
N ALA A 96 -20.90 0.02 4.56
CA ALA A 96 -20.01 0.35 5.65
C ALA A 96 -19.02 -0.80 5.87
N ALA A 97 -17.73 -0.49 5.92
CA ALA A 97 -16.68 -1.47 6.08
C ALA A 97 -16.50 -1.86 7.55
N ASP A 98 -16.38 -3.16 7.82
CA ASP A 98 -15.94 -3.72 9.09
C ASP A 98 -14.42 -3.87 9.15
N MET A 99 -13.83 -4.11 7.99
CA MET A 99 -12.36 -4.24 7.82
C MET A 99 -11.88 -3.53 6.57
N VAL A 100 -10.74 -2.87 6.70
CA VAL A 100 -10.05 -2.20 5.59
C VAL A 100 -8.58 -2.60 5.60
N LEU A 101 -8.06 -3.03 4.47
CA LEU A 101 -6.63 -3.28 4.26
C LEU A 101 -6.11 -2.42 3.11
N ALA A 102 -4.96 -1.80 3.32
CA ALA A 102 -4.12 -1.23 2.27
C ALA A 102 -2.73 -1.86 2.34
N ASP A 103 -2.38 -2.72 1.37
CA ASP A 103 -1.04 -3.26 1.17
C ASP A 103 -0.33 -2.42 0.11
N LEU A 104 0.38 -1.37 0.56
CA LEU A 104 0.89 -0.31 -0.31
C LEU A 104 1.98 -0.82 -1.27
N GLY A 105 2.12 -0.15 -2.39
CA GLY A 105 3.13 -0.47 -3.40
C GLY A 105 2.55 -1.16 -4.62
N PHE A 106 3.17 -2.23 -5.07
CA PHE A 106 2.83 -2.92 -6.32
C PHE A 106 2.77 -4.44 -6.16
N ALA A 107 1.93 -5.07 -6.95
CA ALA A 107 1.81 -6.52 -6.95
C ALA A 107 3.04 -7.19 -7.61
N SER A 108 3.36 -8.42 -7.18
CA SER A 108 4.55 -9.13 -7.66
C SER A 108 4.55 -9.38 -9.16
N ASN A 109 3.40 -9.72 -9.75
CA ASN A 109 3.27 -9.86 -11.20
C ASN A 109 3.64 -8.58 -11.96
N GLN A 110 3.44 -7.41 -11.34
CA GLN A 110 3.80 -6.12 -11.96
C GLN A 110 5.32 -5.90 -11.96
N VAL A 111 6.02 -6.20 -10.87
CA VAL A 111 7.49 -6.04 -10.82
C VAL A 111 8.23 -7.12 -11.58
N ASP A 112 7.65 -8.31 -11.68
CA ASP A 112 8.24 -9.43 -12.40
C ASP A 112 8.05 -9.33 -13.91
N ALA A 113 7.18 -8.42 -14.40
CA ALA A 113 6.97 -8.12 -15.80
C ALA A 113 7.90 -6.97 -16.27
N PRO A 114 8.96 -7.24 -17.08
CA PRO A 114 9.88 -6.20 -17.54
C PRO A 114 9.18 -5.06 -18.29
N ALA A 115 8.10 -5.38 -19.01
CA ALA A 115 7.30 -4.40 -19.76
C ALA A 115 6.66 -3.30 -18.87
N ARG A 116 6.54 -3.51 -17.56
CA ARG A 116 6.01 -2.52 -16.61
C ARG A 116 7.05 -1.50 -16.16
N GLY A 117 8.34 -1.75 -16.36
CA GLY A 117 9.41 -0.83 -16.00
C GLY A 117 9.59 -0.54 -14.49
N LEU A 118 8.98 -1.34 -13.61
CA LEU A 118 9.01 -1.16 -12.15
C LEU A 118 10.31 -1.64 -11.50
N SER A 119 11.14 -2.38 -12.24
CA SER A 119 12.42 -2.91 -11.79
C SER A 119 13.51 -2.66 -12.82
N PHE A 120 14.72 -2.45 -12.34
CA PHE A 120 15.93 -2.39 -13.17
C PHE A 120 16.72 -3.71 -13.21
N MET A 121 16.23 -4.74 -12.55
CA MET A 121 16.87 -6.07 -12.53
C MET A 121 16.78 -6.78 -13.89
N ARG A 122 15.79 -6.45 -14.68
CA ARG A 122 15.63 -6.82 -16.09
C ARG A 122 15.33 -5.55 -16.86
N ASP A 123 15.95 -5.38 -18.02
CA ASP A 123 15.70 -4.22 -18.86
C ASP A 123 14.30 -4.26 -19.47
N GLY A 124 13.69 -3.09 -19.56
CA GLY A 124 12.37 -2.90 -20.12
C GLY A 124 12.08 -1.41 -20.34
N PRO A 125 10.92 -1.06 -20.92
CA PRO A 125 10.52 0.33 -21.09
C PRO A 125 10.47 1.04 -19.74
N LEU A 126 10.88 2.30 -19.71
CA LEU A 126 10.83 3.14 -18.50
C LEU A 126 9.41 3.68 -18.29
N ASP A 127 8.47 2.77 -17.94
CA ASP A 127 7.05 3.10 -17.77
C ASP A 127 6.72 3.48 -16.31
N MET A 128 6.81 2.54 -15.37
CA MET A 128 6.53 2.65 -13.93
C MET A 128 5.08 2.95 -13.54
N ARG A 129 4.13 3.06 -14.44
CA ARG A 129 2.72 3.28 -14.10
C ARG A 129 2.12 2.04 -13.45
N LEU A 130 1.35 2.23 -12.36
CA LEU A 130 0.54 1.17 -11.75
C LEU A 130 -0.76 0.94 -12.54
N ASN A 131 -1.36 2.02 -13.07
CA ASN A 131 -2.40 1.93 -14.08
C ASN A 131 -1.77 2.05 -15.49
N PRO A 132 -1.71 0.97 -16.28
CA PRO A 132 -1.07 1.01 -17.59
C PRO A 132 -1.84 1.85 -18.63
N ASP A 133 -3.15 2.08 -18.36
CA ASP A 133 -4.05 2.73 -19.32
C ASP A 133 -4.09 4.26 -19.18
N SER A 134 -3.48 4.81 -18.14
CA SER A 134 -3.55 6.25 -17.87
C SER A 134 -2.31 6.77 -17.17
N GLY A 135 -2.15 8.11 -17.24
CA GLY A 135 -1.04 8.82 -16.60
C GLY A 135 0.22 8.89 -17.45
N MET A 136 1.18 9.66 -16.95
CA MET A 136 2.49 9.89 -17.55
C MET A 136 3.44 8.74 -17.20
N THR A 137 4.18 8.24 -18.18
CA THR A 137 5.25 7.25 -17.94
C THR A 137 6.46 7.88 -17.25
N ALA A 138 7.31 7.08 -16.63
CA ALA A 138 8.55 7.57 -16.04
C ALA A 138 9.50 8.13 -17.13
N ALA A 139 9.48 7.59 -18.35
CA ALA A 139 10.23 8.13 -19.48
C ALA A 139 9.77 9.55 -19.83
N GLU A 140 8.46 9.78 -19.91
CA GLU A 140 7.87 11.10 -20.18
C GLU A 140 8.17 12.08 -19.04
N PHE A 141 8.06 11.66 -17.78
CA PHE A 141 8.43 12.47 -16.63
C PHE A 141 9.92 12.87 -16.68
N VAL A 142 10.80 11.91 -16.91
CA VAL A 142 12.24 12.14 -17.06
C VAL A 142 12.54 13.05 -18.25
N ALA A 143 11.79 12.95 -19.35
CA ALA A 143 11.96 13.79 -20.52
C ALA A 143 11.51 15.24 -20.31
N SER A 144 10.41 15.49 -19.60
CA SER A 144 9.76 16.77 -19.50
C SER A 144 10.10 17.57 -18.25
N ALA A 145 10.32 16.93 -17.09
CA ALA A 145 10.59 17.60 -15.83
C ALA A 145 11.90 18.41 -15.88
N SER A 146 11.93 19.59 -15.26
CA SER A 146 13.15 20.38 -15.10
C SER A 146 14.16 19.65 -14.20
N GLU A 147 15.43 20.02 -14.28
CA GLU A 147 16.47 19.47 -13.38
C GLU A 147 16.13 19.65 -11.91
N ARG A 148 15.51 20.79 -11.56
CA ARG A 148 15.04 21.08 -10.20
C ARG A 148 13.93 20.13 -9.78
N GLU A 149 12.90 19.94 -10.60
CA GLU A 149 11.78 19.03 -10.31
C GLU A 149 12.26 17.58 -10.15
N LEU A 150 13.18 17.13 -11.02
CA LEU A 150 13.80 15.81 -10.89
C LEU A 150 14.60 15.69 -9.57
N ALA A 151 15.40 16.71 -9.24
CA ALA A 151 16.17 16.69 -7.99
C ALA A 151 15.26 16.68 -6.76
N ASP A 152 14.21 17.50 -6.76
CA ASP A 152 13.23 17.59 -5.68
C ASP A 152 12.45 16.27 -5.52
N ALA A 153 12.01 15.66 -6.62
CA ALA A 153 11.34 14.35 -6.60
C ALA A 153 12.25 13.25 -6.04
N ILE A 154 13.48 13.16 -6.58
CA ILE A 154 14.46 12.14 -6.16
C ILE A 154 14.85 12.32 -4.68
N GLN A 155 15.01 13.56 -4.22
CA GLN A 155 15.33 13.85 -2.83
C GLN A 155 14.15 13.56 -1.90
N ARG A 156 12.96 14.07 -2.24
CA ARG A 156 11.76 13.99 -1.39
C ARG A 156 11.22 12.57 -1.30
N PHE A 157 11.11 11.87 -2.42
CA PHE A 157 10.46 10.56 -2.49
C PHE A 157 11.45 9.38 -2.37
N GLY A 158 12.73 9.61 -2.69
CA GLY A 158 13.78 8.61 -2.55
C GLY A 158 14.62 8.76 -1.28
N GLU A 159 14.52 9.89 -0.57
CA GLU A 159 15.46 10.26 0.51
C GLU A 159 16.91 10.06 0.01
N GLU A 160 17.20 10.48 -1.24
CA GLU A 160 18.44 10.21 -1.98
C GLU A 160 19.42 11.38 -1.82
N PRO A 161 20.56 11.20 -1.14
CA PRO A 161 21.49 12.28 -0.90
C PRO A 161 22.21 12.81 -2.16
N MET A 162 22.26 11.99 -3.22
CA MET A 162 22.87 12.36 -4.51
C MET A 162 21.87 12.96 -5.50
N ALA A 163 20.64 13.29 -5.08
CA ALA A 163 19.53 13.70 -5.94
C ALA A 163 19.89 14.77 -6.97
N ARG A 164 20.57 15.85 -6.56
CA ARG A 164 20.98 16.93 -7.49
C ARG A 164 21.95 16.43 -8.56
N ARG A 165 22.91 15.59 -8.18
CA ARG A 165 23.90 15.04 -9.12
C ARG A 165 23.26 14.07 -10.10
N ILE A 166 22.30 13.26 -9.61
CA ILE A 166 21.53 12.34 -10.45
C ILE A 166 20.67 13.14 -11.45
N ALA A 167 19.95 14.16 -10.98
CA ALA A 167 19.12 15.02 -11.82
C ALA A 167 19.93 15.70 -12.93
N ALA A 168 21.08 16.31 -12.58
CA ALA A 168 21.99 16.93 -13.54
C ALA A 168 22.49 15.91 -14.60
N LYS A 169 22.81 14.67 -14.17
CA LYS A 169 23.25 13.61 -15.07
C LYS A 169 22.14 13.19 -16.03
N ILE A 170 20.90 13.03 -15.53
CA ILE A 170 19.72 12.71 -16.33
C ILE A 170 19.48 13.83 -17.36
N THR A 171 19.47 15.10 -16.92
CA THR A 171 19.23 16.25 -17.81
C THR A 171 20.30 16.38 -18.90
N ALA A 172 21.57 16.21 -18.54
CA ALA A 172 22.66 16.23 -19.51
C ALA A 172 22.62 15.04 -20.48
N SER A 173 22.11 13.88 -20.08
CA SER A 173 22.00 12.72 -20.94
C SER A 173 20.82 12.86 -21.91
N ARG A 174 19.62 13.24 -21.41
CA ARG A 174 18.41 13.36 -22.25
C ARG A 174 18.54 14.41 -23.34
N SER A 175 19.39 15.45 -23.16
CA SER A 175 19.68 16.44 -24.20
C SER A 175 20.42 15.86 -25.41
N LYS A 176 21.03 14.69 -25.29
CA LYS A 176 21.76 13.98 -26.37
C LYS A 176 20.93 12.88 -26.97
N ALA A 177 20.22 12.09 -26.17
CA ALA A 177 19.36 11.01 -26.59
C ALA A 177 18.26 10.75 -25.52
N PRO A 178 17.03 10.36 -25.92
CA PRO A 178 15.98 10.00 -24.98
C PRO A 178 16.39 8.85 -24.05
N ILE A 179 15.93 8.89 -22.80
CA ILE A 179 16.11 7.82 -21.80
C ILE A 179 14.81 7.02 -21.80
N LEU A 180 14.82 5.85 -22.43
CA LEU A 180 13.62 5.06 -22.72
C LEU A 180 13.55 3.74 -21.96
N THR A 181 14.67 3.28 -21.38
CA THR A 181 14.71 1.98 -20.69
C THR A 181 15.18 2.08 -19.26
N THR A 182 14.80 1.08 -18.48
CA THR A 182 15.19 0.96 -17.06
C THR A 182 16.70 0.82 -16.89
N ALA A 183 17.38 0.08 -17.81
CA ALA A 183 18.83 -0.06 -17.78
C ALA A 183 19.54 1.28 -18.03
N GLN A 184 19.09 2.05 -19.03
CA GLN A 184 19.67 3.38 -19.29
C GLN A 184 19.61 4.28 -18.07
N LEU A 185 18.46 4.34 -17.39
CA LEU A 185 18.31 5.14 -16.17
C LEU A 185 19.19 4.63 -15.03
N ALA A 186 19.23 3.31 -14.80
CA ALA A 186 20.04 2.70 -13.74
C ALA A 186 21.55 2.97 -13.97
N ASP A 187 22.01 2.92 -15.21
CA ASP A 187 23.40 3.23 -15.57
C ASP A 187 23.74 4.69 -15.30
N LEU A 188 22.88 5.63 -15.68
CA LEU A 188 23.07 7.05 -15.39
C LEU A 188 23.16 7.34 -13.89
N VAL A 189 22.32 6.67 -13.09
CA VAL A 189 22.39 6.78 -11.63
C VAL A 189 23.72 6.23 -11.10
N ARG A 190 24.14 5.05 -11.58
CA ARG A 190 25.43 4.44 -11.20
C ARG A 190 26.61 5.35 -11.56
N GLU A 191 26.60 5.96 -12.74
CA GLU A 191 27.61 6.93 -13.15
C GLU A 191 27.61 8.19 -12.28
N ALA A 192 26.43 8.67 -11.87
CA ALA A 192 26.33 9.79 -10.93
C ALA A 192 26.94 9.48 -9.56
N TYR A 193 26.86 8.25 -9.11
CA TYR A 193 27.54 7.80 -7.87
C TYR A 193 29.05 7.70 -8.01
N GLY A 194 29.57 7.35 -9.21
CA GLY A 194 31.00 7.12 -9.46
C GLY A 194 31.56 6.02 -8.56
N SER A 195 32.73 6.24 -7.97
CA SER A 195 33.36 5.25 -7.07
C SER A 195 32.52 4.87 -5.84
N ARG A 196 31.62 5.74 -5.40
CA ARG A 196 30.73 5.48 -4.27
C ARG A 196 29.71 4.36 -4.54
N ALA A 197 29.47 4.02 -5.81
CA ALA A 197 28.55 2.93 -6.19
C ALA A 197 28.97 1.58 -5.59
N HIS A 198 30.27 1.32 -5.48
CA HIS A 198 30.82 0.07 -4.94
C HIS A 198 30.72 -0.04 -3.41
N ALA A 199 30.61 1.09 -2.70
CA ALA A 199 30.51 1.13 -1.25
C ALA A 199 29.08 1.02 -0.73
N SER A 200 28.08 1.05 -1.61
CA SER A 200 26.66 0.99 -1.23
C SER A 200 26.23 -0.45 -0.96
N ARG A 201 25.56 -0.68 0.19
CA ARG A 201 24.91 -1.98 0.50
C ARG A 201 23.71 -2.27 -0.42
N MET A 202 23.10 -1.24 -0.96
CA MET A 202 21.93 -1.28 -1.82
C MET A 202 22.32 -0.78 -3.21
N HIS A 203 21.70 -1.30 -4.25
CA HIS A 203 22.00 -0.81 -5.60
C HIS A 203 21.70 0.70 -5.70
N PRO A 204 22.60 1.52 -6.25
CA PRO A 204 22.46 2.97 -6.29
C PRO A 204 21.14 3.48 -6.89
N ALA A 205 20.59 2.76 -7.88
CA ALA A 205 19.35 3.14 -8.55
C ALA A 205 18.09 2.91 -7.70
N THR A 206 18.15 2.13 -6.61
CA THR A 206 16.94 1.72 -5.85
C THR A 206 16.12 2.93 -5.39
N LYS A 207 16.76 3.91 -4.78
CA LYS A 207 16.08 5.12 -4.27
C LYS A 207 15.55 6.02 -5.38
N THR A 208 16.27 6.12 -6.49
CA THR A 208 15.83 6.89 -7.66
C THR A 208 14.61 6.24 -8.32
N PHE A 209 14.61 4.91 -8.47
CA PHE A 209 13.46 4.17 -9.00
C PHE A 209 12.24 4.30 -8.10
N GLN A 210 12.40 4.14 -6.78
CA GLN A 210 11.34 4.42 -5.81
C GLN A 210 10.79 5.83 -5.98
N ALA A 211 11.65 6.83 -6.06
CA ALA A 211 11.24 8.23 -6.17
C ALA A 211 10.43 8.52 -7.44
N LEU A 212 10.88 8.00 -8.59
CA LEU A 212 10.17 8.17 -9.85
C LEU A 212 8.83 7.43 -9.86
N ARG A 213 8.77 6.22 -9.31
CA ARG A 213 7.53 5.46 -9.18
C ARG A 213 6.49 6.22 -8.34
N ILE A 214 6.91 6.72 -7.18
CA ILE A 214 6.06 7.53 -6.29
C ILE A 214 5.56 8.78 -7.02
N ALA A 215 6.45 9.47 -7.77
CA ALA A 215 6.09 10.67 -8.52
C ALA A 215 5.10 10.39 -9.66
N VAL A 216 5.35 9.33 -10.44
CA VAL A 216 4.52 8.94 -11.60
C VAL A 216 3.11 8.52 -11.18
N ASN A 217 2.98 7.84 -10.04
CA ASN A 217 1.71 7.29 -9.57
C ASN A 217 1.02 8.12 -8.48
N ASP A 218 1.63 9.23 -8.06
CA ASP A 218 1.15 10.05 -6.92
C ASP A 218 0.84 9.20 -5.67
N GLU A 219 1.71 8.22 -5.37
CA GLU A 219 1.46 7.21 -4.33
C GLU A 219 1.25 7.85 -2.95
N LEU A 220 2.06 8.85 -2.58
CA LEU A 220 1.93 9.53 -1.30
C LEU A 220 0.73 10.48 -1.25
N GLY A 221 0.34 11.10 -2.37
CA GLY A 221 -0.88 11.89 -2.44
C GLY A 221 -2.13 11.03 -2.29
N ALA A 222 -2.15 9.85 -2.91
CA ALA A 222 -3.22 8.88 -2.74
C ALA A 222 -3.30 8.36 -1.29
N LEU A 223 -2.15 8.09 -0.65
CA LEU A 223 -2.10 7.67 0.76
C LEU A 223 -2.61 8.77 1.69
N ASP A 224 -2.22 10.02 1.47
CA ASP A 224 -2.70 11.17 2.24
C ASP A 224 -4.24 11.29 2.17
N ALA A 225 -4.79 11.21 0.96
CA ALA A 225 -6.24 11.23 0.74
C ALA A 225 -6.97 10.05 1.42
N LEU A 226 -6.38 8.85 1.43
CA LEU A 226 -6.90 7.69 2.17
C LEU A 226 -6.93 7.96 3.67
N LEU A 227 -5.81 8.40 4.24
CA LEU A 227 -5.68 8.67 5.67
C LEU A 227 -6.65 9.76 6.13
N ASP A 228 -6.80 10.81 5.35
CA ASP A 228 -7.82 11.85 5.55
C ASP A 228 -9.25 11.30 5.48
N SER A 229 -9.51 10.38 4.55
CA SER A 229 -10.82 9.73 4.42
C SER A 229 -11.13 8.87 5.64
N ILE A 230 -10.16 8.10 6.15
CA ILE A 230 -10.28 7.31 7.39
C ILE A 230 -10.54 8.23 8.58
N GLN A 231 -9.82 9.36 8.70
CA GLN A 231 -10.02 10.31 9.81
C GLN A 231 -11.44 10.90 9.79
N ARG A 232 -11.93 11.31 8.62
CA ARG A 232 -13.31 11.82 8.48
C ARG A 232 -14.35 10.74 8.79
N ALA A 233 -14.14 9.52 8.30
CA ALA A 233 -15.03 8.40 8.57
C ALA A 233 -15.09 8.06 10.07
N ALA A 234 -13.94 7.95 10.73
CA ALA A 234 -13.85 7.69 12.16
C ALA A 234 -14.57 8.75 13.00
N ARG A 235 -14.44 10.03 12.64
CA ARG A 235 -15.15 11.13 13.30
C ARG A 235 -16.67 10.99 13.15
N ARG A 236 -17.15 10.77 11.92
CA ARG A 236 -18.58 10.58 11.65
C ARG A 236 -19.14 9.39 12.40
N THR A 237 -18.40 8.26 12.41
CA THR A 237 -18.78 7.06 13.16
C THR A 237 -18.88 7.36 14.66
N HIS A 238 -17.90 8.08 15.22
CA HIS A 238 -17.89 8.47 16.63
C HIS A 238 -19.05 9.41 17.00
N GLU A 239 -19.46 10.27 16.07
CA GLU A 239 -20.60 11.19 16.20
C GLU A 239 -21.96 10.49 15.93
N GLY A 240 -21.98 9.19 15.64
CA GLY A 240 -23.20 8.44 15.29
C GLY A 240 -23.79 8.83 13.94
N GLN A 241 -23.00 9.45 13.06
CA GLN A 241 -23.42 9.85 11.73
C GLN A 241 -23.16 8.72 10.71
N PRO A 242 -23.89 8.69 9.57
CA PRO A 242 -23.61 7.75 8.49
C PRO A 242 -22.16 7.86 8.03
N SER A 243 -21.47 6.74 7.99
CA SER A 243 -20.05 6.65 7.64
C SER A 243 -19.79 5.39 6.82
N TRP A 244 -18.75 5.43 5.97
CA TRP A 244 -18.31 4.25 5.25
C TRP A 244 -17.48 3.28 6.12
N MET A 245 -17.15 3.64 7.37
CA MET A 245 -16.55 2.76 8.37
C MET A 245 -17.57 2.49 9.48
N ALA A 246 -17.80 1.22 9.79
CA ALA A 246 -18.65 0.82 10.90
C ALA A 246 -18.00 1.11 12.27
N ALA A 247 -18.78 1.21 13.32
CA ALA A 247 -18.26 1.23 14.69
C ALA A 247 -17.55 -0.10 14.99
N GLY A 248 -16.35 -0.06 15.54
CA GLY A 248 -15.53 -1.23 15.77
C GLY A 248 -14.77 -1.71 14.51
N SER A 249 -14.86 -0.98 13.39
CA SER A 249 -14.12 -1.34 12.17
C SER A 249 -12.61 -1.26 12.38
N ARG A 250 -11.90 -2.15 11.71
CA ARG A 250 -10.45 -2.33 11.79
C ARG A 250 -9.81 -1.86 10.48
N ALA A 251 -8.91 -0.87 10.57
CA ALA A 251 -8.14 -0.38 9.44
C ALA A 251 -6.67 -0.78 9.60
N ALA A 252 -6.14 -1.48 8.61
CA ALA A 252 -4.76 -1.96 8.57
C ALA A 252 -4.06 -1.43 7.31
N VAL A 253 -2.81 -0.97 7.49
CA VAL A 253 -1.98 -0.48 6.39
C VAL A 253 -0.60 -1.11 6.49
N ILE A 254 -0.14 -1.72 5.39
CA ILE A 254 1.23 -2.21 5.23
C ILE A 254 1.98 -1.18 4.37
N GLY A 255 3.05 -0.61 4.90
CA GLY A 255 3.97 0.26 4.18
C GLY A 255 5.33 -0.40 4.00
N PHE A 256 6.04 -0.09 2.91
CA PHE A 256 7.32 -0.70 2.55
C PHE A 256 8.51 0.25 2.66
N HIS A 257 8.26 1.52 2.86
CA HIS A 257 9.32 2.51 3.06
C HIS A 257 8.98 3.55 4.13
N SER A 258 10.02 4.29 4.54
CA SER A 258 9.98 5.25 5.65
C SER A 258 8.92 6.35 5.51
N LEU A 259 8.64 6.79 4.28
CA LEU A 259 7.68 7.88 4.03
C LEU A 259 6.25 7.40 4.29
N GLU A 260 5.87 6.23 3.77
CA GLU A 260 4.56 5.62 4.03
C GLU A 260 4.36 5.36 5.53
N ASP A 261 5.31 4.65 6.16
CA ASP A 261 5.24 4.33 7.59
C ASP A 261 5.10 5.58 8.47
N ARG A 262 5.77 6.69 8.10
CA ARG A 262 5.69 7.97 8.81
C ARG A 262 4.30 8.57 8.72
N MET A 263 3.70 8.61 7.52
CA MET A 263 2.35 9.15 7.30
C MET A 263 1.31 8.35 8.06
N VAL A 264 1.32 7.02 7.93
CA VAL A 264 0.37 6.14 8.63
C VAL A 264 0.52 6.27 10.14
N LYS A 265 1.76 6.27 10.66
CA LYS A 265 2.04 6.45 12.08
C LYS A 265 1.47 7.77 12.62
N GLN A 266 1.66 8.87 11.89
CA GLN A 266 1.18 10.19 12.30
C GLN A 266 -0.34 10.24 12.32
N SER A 267 -0.99 9.82 11.23
CA SER A 267 -2.46 9.82 11.11
C SER A 267 -3.13 8.93 12.18
N PHE A 268 -2.61 7.73 12.41
CA PHE A 268 -3.16 6.83 13.43
C PHE A 268 -2.92 7.35 14.87
N ALA A 269 -1.81 8.04 15.11
CA ALA A 269 -1.56 8.70 16.39
C ALA A 269 -2.53 9.88 16.63
N GLU A 270 -2.89 10.62 15.58
CA GLU A 270 -3.88 11.70 15.64
C GLU A 270 -5.29 11.15 15.94
N LEU A 271 -5.72 10.08 15.26
CA LEU A 271 -6.99 9.39 15.57
C LEU A 271 -7.06 8.98 17.04
N ARG A 272 -6.00 8.35 17.55
CA ARG A 272 -5.93 7.92 18.95
C ARG A 272 -5.97 9.12 19.90
N LYS A 273 -5.20 10.17 19.64
CA LYS A 273 -5.17 11.39 20.46
C LYS A 273 -6.54 12.07 20.52
N ALA A 274 -7.29 12.03 19.41
CA ALA A 274 -8.65 12.55 19.33
C ALA A 274 -9.71 11.64 19.98
N GLY A 275 -9.34 10.42 20.44
CA GLY A 275 -10.30 9.46 21.02
C GLY A 275 -11.22 8.83 19.98
N LEU A 276 -10.84 8.86 18.69
CA LEU A 276 -11.64 8.35 17.57
C LEU A 276 -11.31 6.89 17.22
N ALA A 277 -10.15 6.42 17.66
CA ALA A 277 -9.70 5.05 17.43
C ALA A 277 -8.67 4.62 18.49
N ARG A 278 -8.48 3.31 18.64
CA ARG A 278 -7.42 2.71 19.45
C ARG A 278 -6.50 1.85 18.61
N GLU A 279 -5.22 1.75 18.99
CA GLU A 279 -4.28 0.83 18.34
C GLU A 279 -4.68 -0.63 18.65
N ILE A 280 -4.67 -1.47 17.63
CA ILE A 280 -4.89 -2.93 17.80
C ILE A 280 -3.60 -3.58 18.31
N ARG A 281 -2.46 -3.13 17.82
CA ARG A 281 -1.12 -3.51 18.28
C ARG A 281 -0.30 -2.25 18.52
N SER A 282 0.48 -2.25 19.60
CA SER A 282 1.38 -1.12 19.91
C SER A 282 2.51 -1.04 18.89
N GLY A 283 2.59 0.09 18.20
CA GLY A 283 3.63 0.35 17.22
C GLY A 283 3.42 -0.33 15.87
N ALA A 284 4.50 -0.54 15.12
CA ALA A 284 4.46 -1.26 13.86
C ALA A 284 4.75 -2.75 14.10
N VAL A 285 3.94 -3.62 13.52
CA VAL A 285 4.22 -5.05 13.42
C VAL A 285 5.15 -5.26 12.22
N VAL A 286 6.14 -6.10 12.35
CA VAL A 286 7.06 -6.51 11.28
C VAL A 286 6.89 -8.01 11.01
N CYS A 287 7.25 -8.44 9.82
CA CYS A 287 7.17 -9.85 9.45
C CYS A 287 8.09 -10.72 10.32
N SER A 288 7.77 -12.01 10.42
CA SER A 288 8.61 -12.98 11.08
C SER A 288 9.95 -13.19 10.35
N GLU A 289 10.99 -13.65 11.07
CA GLU A 289 12.27 -13.99 10.45
C GLU A 289 12.13 -15.09 9.38
N ARG A 290 11.21 -16.01 9.58
CA ARG A 290 10.89 -17.07 8.62
C ARG A 290 10.32 -16.45 7.34
N GLU A 291 9.32 -15.58 7.45
CA GLU A 291 8.73 -14.91 6.29
C GLU A 291 9.77 -14.04 5.57
N ALA A 292 10.60 -13.29 6.32
CA ALA A 292 11.68 -12.47 5.74
C ALA A 292 12.71 -13.30 4.94
N ALA A 293 12.90 -14.58 5.29
CA ALA A 293 13.76 -15.49 4.56
C ALA A 293 13.08 -16.06 3.30
N GLU A 294 11.79 -16.44 3.42
CA GLU A 294 11.00 -17.04 2.34
C GLU A 294 10.49 -15.99 1.35
N ASN A 295 10.13 -14.79 1.82
CA ASN A 295 9.65 -13.66 1.03
C ASN A 295 10.50 -12.40 1.27
N PRO A 296 11.55 -12.15 0.49
CA PRO A 296 12.43 -10.98 0.67
C PRO A 296 11.69 -9.63 0.61
N ARG A 297 10.51 -9.57 -0.01
CA ARG A 297 9.68 -8.34 -0.10
C ARG A 297 9.09 -7.96 1.27
N ALA A 298 8.86 -8.93 2.14
CA ALA A 298 8.35 -8.69 3.50
C ALA A 298 9.37 -7.99 4.42
N ARG A 299 10.68 -8.02 4.10
CA ARG A 299 11.75 -7.50 4.98
C ARG A 299 11.60 -6.03 5.37
N SER A 300 11.03 -5.20 4.49
CA SER A 300 10.80 -3.77 4.74
C SER A 300 9.36 -3.47 5.18
N ALA A 301 8.48 -4.46 5.13
CA ALA A 301 7.07 -4.30 5.45
C ALA A 301 6.84 -3.91 6.91
N LYS A 302 5.95 -2.96 7.13
CA LYS A 302 5.48 -2.52 8.45
C LYS A 302 3.98 -2.41 8.43
N LEU A 303 3.32 -3.25 9.20
CA LEU A 303 1.88 -3.23 9.38
C LEU A 303 1.52 -2.35 10.58
N ARG A 304 0.58 -1.42 10.38
CA ARG A 304 -0.07 -0.65 11.45
C ARG A 304 -1.57 -0.84 11.37
N ALA A 305 -2.22 -0.95 12.52
CA ALA A 305 -3.65 -1.16 12.56
C ALA A 305 -4.31 -0.40 13.71
N VAL A 306 -5.50 0.15 13.43
CA VAL A 306 -6.36 0.80 14.41
C VAL A 306 -7.77 0.24 14.32
N MET A 307 -8.49 0.32 15.45
CA MET A 307 -9.91 0.04 15.54
C MET A 307 -10.65 1.35 15.78
N VAL A 308 -11.62 1.66 14.96
CA VAL A 308 -12.45 2.87 15.06
C VAL A 308 -13.43 2.72 16.19
N ASP A 309 -13.47 3.70 17.08
CA ASP A 309 -14.40 3.69 18.20
C ASP A 309 -15.80 4.16 17.76
N GLY A 310 -16.83 3.50 18.27
CA GLY A 310 -18.22 3.89 18.05
C GLY A 310 -18.60 5.16 18.80
N PRO A 311 -19.89 5.56 18.74
CA PRO A 311 -20.41 6.66 19.52
C PRO A 311 -20.08 6.48 21.00
N ALA A 312 -19.70 7.57 21.68
CA ALA A 312 -19.55 7.53 23.12
C ALA A 312 -20.90 7.11 23.72
N ALA A 313 -20.91 5.99 24.46
CA ALA A 313 -22.10 5.60 25.21
C ALA A 313 -22.48 6.77 26.12
N ASP A 314 -23.73 7.24 26.03
CA ASP A 314 -24.27 8.25 26.95
C ASP A 314 -23.95 7.84 28.37
N GLY A 315 -23.12 8.64 29.01
CA GLY A 315 -22.72 8.75 30.41
C GLY A 315 -23.00 7.63 31.40
N SER A 316 -22.88 6.33 31.06
CA SER A 316 -22.94 5.25 32.06
C SER A 316 -21.82 4.25 31.87
N ALA A 317 -20.88 4.27 32.84
CA ALA A 317 -19.90 3.24 33.16
C ALA A 317 -18.88 2.86 32.11
N ARG A 318 -17.76 3.59 32.05
CA ARG A 318 -16.47 3.04 31.64
C ARG A 318 -15.97 2.09 32.75
N GLU A 319 -16.44 0.86 32.79
CA GLU A 319 -15.68 -0.19 33.44
C GLU A 319 -14.48 -0.54 32.57
N ALA A 320 -13.29 -0.28 33.10
CA ALA A 320 -12.03 -0.64 32.52
C ALA A 320 -11.99 -2.16 32.31
N THR A 321 -12.08 -2.64 31.08
CA THR A 321 -11.76 -4.02 30.75
C THR A 321 -10.27 -4.22 31.06
N PRO A 322 -9.91 -5.17 31.93
CA PRO A 322 -8.52 -5.39 32.30
C PRO A 322 -7.74 -5.85 31.06
N ALA A 323 -6.54 -5.31 30.91
CA ALA A 323 -5.55 -5.80 29.96
C ALA A 323 -5.41 -7.32 30.09
N ILE A 324 -5.55 -8.04 28.99
CA ILE A 324 -5.29 -9.49 28.93
C ILE A 324 -3.82 -9.68 29.31
N GLY A 325 -3.61 -10.09 30.55
CA GLY A 325 -2.31 -10.36 31.12
C GLY A 325 -1.66 -11.52 30.42
N ASP A 326 -0.38 -11.38 30.27
CA ASP A 326 0.68 -12.33 30.05
C ASP A 326 0.30 -13.76 30.55
N LEU A 327 -0.06 -14.66 29.66
CA LEU A 327 -0.15 -16.09 29.97
C LEU A 327 1.25 -16.67 29.85
N GLY A 328 1.82 -16.77 31.02
CA GLY A 328 3.13 -17.19 31.38
C GLY A 328 3.68 -18.43 30.71
N ARG A 329 4.98 -18.37 30.53
CA ARG A 329 5.91 -19.51 30.46
C ARG A 329 5.66 -20.48 31.62
N ARG A 330 5.34 -21.72 31.30
CA ARG A 330 5.89 -22.93 31.93
C ARG A 330 5.94 -24.06 30.91
#